data_a0a14b13df912162db3b3aa41f3cc1f3
#
_entry.id   a0a14b13df912162db3b3aa41f3cc1f3
#
_cell.length_a   1.000
_cell.length_b   1.000
_cell.length_c   1.000
_cell.angle_alpha   90.00
_cell.angle_beta   90.00
_cell.angle_gamma   90.00
#
_symmetry.space_group_name_H-M   'P 1'
#
loop_
_entity.id
_entity.type
_entity.pdbx_description
1 polymer ?
#
loop_
_entity_poly.entity_id
_entity_poly.type
_entity_poly.pdbx_seq_one_letter_code
_entity_poly.pdbx_strand_id
1 'polypeptide(L)'
;LLQNEKDEYDAVVNALQPKIQDNKAIAEFATKILAEKDKLTAFNALDERLKTKKAEEQAMIAEIYSIPLQIKGLRNEYAKVINTEESFKGHEIEFKVEVPFKKEEFLKTLETDFVIRSVKFKNTIKMDSFSEENYNTEKLKEIIEKLLSGALEIKVGHSIESILRDINDDWYNIKYKVVMDNDNIDVMSPGKKALVLLKLLIDLAESKCPILIDQPEDDLDNRSVFDELIPFIRRKKKERQIIVVTHNANVVLGADAEEIIIANQTGSKSENKEKRFEYRSGAIENDIPIFATDGSIESGILNSKGIQQHICDILEGGEIAFEKRKNKYRI
;
A
#
# COMPACT_ATOMS: atom_id res chain seq x y z
N LEU A 1 -88.16 -57.13 -51.56
CA LEU A 1 -86.98 -56.42 -52.13
C LEU A 1 -86.43 -55.36 -51.14
N LEU A 2 -87.21 -54.37 -50.81
CA LEU A 2 -86.75 -53.26 -49.89
C LEU A 2 -86.30 -53.73 -48.51
N GLN A 3 -86.90 -54.79 -48.00
CA GLN A 3 -86.45 -55.36 -46.66
C GLN A 3 -85.10 -56.02 -46.73
N ASN A 4 -84.84 -56.75 -47.83
CA ASN A 4 -83.51 -57.44 -48.00
C ASN A 4 -82.41 -56.40 -48.22
N GLU A 5 -82.63 -55.29 -48.95
CA GLU A 5 -81.69 -54.22 -49.16
C GLU A 5 -81.34 -53.49 -47.82
N LYS A 6 -82.38 -53.35 -46.99
CA LYS A 6 -82.20 -52.75 -45.67
C LYS A 6 -81.38 -53.64 -44.77
N ASP A 7 -81.65 -54.95 -44.75
CA ASP A 7 -80.92 -55.94 -43.95
C ASP A 7 -79.45 -56.06 -44.41
N GLU A 8 -79.20 -55.99 -45.72
CA GLU A 8 -77.80 -55.90 -46.24
C GLU A 8 -77.12 -54.62 -45.85
N TYR A 9 -77.77 -53.50 -45.89
CA TYR A 9 -77.25 -52.19 -45.50
C TYR A 9 -76.92 -52.18 -43.99
N ASP A 10 -77.85 -52.64 -43.17
CA ASP A 10 -77.61 -52.75 -41.71
C ASP A 10 -76.49 -53.70 -41.37
N ALA A 11 -76.32 -54.82 -42.11
CA ALA A 11 -75.19 -55.72 -41.92
C ALA A 11 -73.85 -55.05 -42.28
N VAL A 12 -73.77 -54.28 -43.33
CA VAL A 12 -72.61 -53.53 -43.75
C VAL A 12 -72.23 -52.43 -42.71
N VAL A 13 -73.27 -51.72 -42.28
CA VAL A 13 -73.11 -50.68 -41.27
C VAL A 13 -72.57 -51.26 -39.94
N ASN A 14 -73.15 -52.37 -39.49
CA ASN A 14 -72.78 -53.04 -38.28
C ASN A 14 -71.32 -53.60 -38.38
N ALA A 15 -70.89 -54.09 -39.56
CA ALA A 15 -69.55 -54.53 -39.80
C ALA A 15 -68.46 -53.38 -39.85
N LEU A 16 -68.92 -52.21 -40.30
CA LEU A 16 -68.09 -51.02 -40.41
C LEU A 16 -67.97 -50.24 -39.07
N GLN A 17 -68.99 -50.30 -38.19
CA GLN A 17 -69.01 -49.61 -36.90
C GLN A 17 -67.82 -49.91 -36.03
N PRO A 18 -67.37 -51.17 -35.82
CA PRO A 18 -66.13 -51.44 -35.03
C PRO A 18 -64.91 -50.84 -35.69
N LYS A 19 -64.81 -50.92 -37.04
CA LYS A 19 -63.70 -50.33 -37.77
C LYS A 19 -63.59 -48.82 -37.62
N ILE A 20 -64.76 -48.17 -37.58
CA ILE A 20 -64.85 -46.70 -37.34
C ILE A 20 -64.43 -46.36 -35.91
N GLN A 21 -64.84 -47.19 -34.92
CA GLN A 21 -64.44 -47.00 -33.55
C GLN A 21 -62.95 -47.25 -33.37
N ASP A 22 -62.36 -48.27 -34.00
CA ASP A 22 -60.95 -48.53 -33.99
C ASP A 22 -60.16 -47.38 -34.65
N ASN A 23 -60.62 -46.86 -35.77
CA ASN A 23 -59.99 -45.69 -36.40
C ASN A 23 -60.06 -44.43 -35.56
N LYS A 24 -61.16 -44.22 -34.84
CA LYS A 24 -61.29 -43.10 -33.88
C LYS A 24 -60.31 -43.29 -32.70
N ALA A 25 -60.25 -44.51 -32.17
CA ALA A 25 -59.27 -44.79 -31.08
C ALA A 25 -57.85 -44.62 -31.56
N ILE A 26 -57.51 -45.04 -32.79
CA ILE A 26 -56.19 -44.82 -33.38
C ILE A 26 -55.89 -43.34 -33.51
N ALA A 27 -56.85 -42.51 -33.95
CA ALA A 27 -56.68 -41.05 -34.05
C ALA A 27 -56.46 -40.40 -32.66
N GLU A 28 -57.20 -40.86 -31.64
CA GLU A 28 -57.02 -40.40 -30.27
C GLU A 28 -55.64 -40.79 -29.72
N PHE A 29 -55.16 -41.98 -29.96
CA PHE A 29 -53.82 -42.40 -29.58
C PHE A 29 -52.73 -41.60 -30.34
N ALA A 30 -52.91 -41.38 -31.64
CA ALA A 30 -51.98 -40.55 -32.41
C ALA A 30 -51.85 -39.12 -31.85
N THR A 31 -52.99 -38.53 -31.47
CA THR A 31 -53.01 -37.19 -30.85
C THR A 31 -52.28 -37.19 -29.46
N LYS A 32 -52.52 -38.25 -28.65
CA LYS A 32 -51.83 -38.41 -27.37
C LYS A 32 -50.33 -38.60 -27.55
N ILE A 33 -49.91 -39.42 -28.50
CA ILE A 33 -48.50 -39.62 -28.82
C ILE A 33 -47.86 -38.32 -29.26
N LEU A 34 -48.53 -37.52 -30.08
CA LEU A 34 -48.00 -36.23 -30.51
C LEU A 34 -47.84 -35.28 -29.31
N ALA A 35 -48.82 -35.19 -28.44
CA ALA A 35 -48.79 -34.35 -27.24
C ALA A 35 -47.65 -34.79 -26.29
N GLU A 36 -47.43 -36.09 -26.13
CA GLU A 36 -46.30 -36.59 -25.29
C GLU A 36 -44.92 -36.37 -25.96
N LYS A 37 -44.84 -36.43 -27.28
CA LYS A 37 -43.62 -36.07 -28.03
C LYS A 37 -43.29 -34.56 -27.85
N ASP A 38 -44.29 -33.71 -27.91
CA ASP A 38 -44.12 -32.26 -27.68
C ASP A 38 -43.62 -31.99 -26.25
N LYS A 39 -44.20 -32.66 -25.25
CA LYS A 39 -43.72 -32.58 -23.86
C LYS A 39 -42.25 -33.04 -23.71
N LEU A 40 -41.91 -34.16 -24.36
CA LEU A 40 -40.53 -34.69 -24.33
C LEU A 40 -39.57 -33.70 -25.00
N THR A 41 -39.95 -33.12 -26.11
CA THR A 41 -39.15 -32.09 -26.79
C THR A 41 -38.97 -30.84 -25.89
N ALA A 42 -40.04 -30.38 -25.24
CA ALA A 42 -39.95 -29.29 -24.29
C ALA A 42 -39.10 -29.62 -23.09
N PHE A 43 -39.18 -30.84 -22.55
CA PHE A 43 -38.33 -31.30 -21.44
C PHE A 43 -36.85 -31.32 -21.83
N ASN A 44 -36.52 -31.90 -22.99
CA ASN A 44 -35.12 -31.92 -23.47
C ASN A 44 -34.59 -30.49 -23.69
N ALA A 45 -35.40 -29.55 -24.19
CA ALA A 45 -35.01 -28.16 -24.32
C ALA A 45 -34.77 -27.47 -22.97
N LEU A 46 -35.54 -27.81 -21.92
CA LEU A 46 -35.32 -27.33 -20.57
C LEU A 46 -34.03 -27.92 -19.96
N ASP A 47 -33.73 -29.19 -20.17
CA ASP A 47 -32.51 -29.82 -19.69
C ASP A 47 -31.26 -29.16 -20.30
N GLU A 48 -31.25 -28.90 -21.60
CA GLU A 48 -30.16 -28.19 -22.26
C GLU A 48 -30.02 -26.74 -21.76
N ARG A 49 -31.15 -26.03 -21.55
CA ARG A 49 -31.12 -24.71 -20.95
C ARG A 49 -30.55 -24.75 -19.53
N LEU A 50 -30.91 -25.73 -18.71
CA LEU A 50 -30.37 -25.92 -17.37
C LEU A 50 -28.87 -26.14 -17.38
N LYS A 51 -28.37 -27.02 -18.27
CA LYS A 51 -26.93 -27.26 -18.45
C LYS A 51 -26.20 -25.98 -18.83
N THR A 52 -26.73 -25.22 -19.80
CA THR A 52 -26.15 -23.95 -20.23
C THR A 52 -26.10 -22.95 -19.06
N LYS A 53 -27.21 -22.80 -18.33
CA LYS A 53 -27.27 -21.88 -17.17
C LYS A 53 -26.32 -22.28 -16.05
N LYS A 54 -26.17 -23.55 -15.76
CA LYS A 54 -25.15 -24.05 -14.78
C LYS A 54 -23.72 -23.76 -15.24
N ALA A 55 -23.45 -23.89 -16.53
CA ALA A 55 -22.12 -23.56 -17.05
C ALA A 55 -21.84 -22.05 -16.98
N GLU A 56 -22.82 -21.21 -17.31
CA GLU A 56 -22.73 -19.75 -17.15
C GLU A 56 -22.50 -19.36 -15.66
N GLU A 57 -23.24 -19.94 -14.73
CA GLU A 57 -23.09 -19.73 -13.30
C GLU A 57 -21.68 -20.12 -12.83
N GLN A 58 -21.18 -21.29 -13.23
CA GLN A 58 -19.83 -21.72 -12.89
C GLN A 58 -18.75 -20.78 -13.46
N ALA A 59 -18.95 -20.29 -14.69
CA ALA A 59 -18.03 -19.32 -15.29
C ALA A 59 -18.03 -17.98 -14.53
N MET A 60 -19.19 -17.46 -14.14
CA MET A 60 -19.31 -16.25 -13.33
C MET A 60 -18.64 -16.42 -11.95
N ILE A 61 -18.87 -17.56 -11.29
CA ILE A 61 -18.23 -17.88 -10.02
C ILE A 61 -16.68 -17.89 -10.20
N ALA A 62 -16.20 -18.49 -11.28
CA ALA A 62 -14.78 -18.52 -11.60
C ALA A 62 -14.19 -17.12 -11.80
N GLU A 63 -14.90 -16.24 -12.44
CA GLU A 63 -14.51 -14.84 -12.61
C GLU A 63 -14.44 -14.12 -11.26
N ILE A 64 -15.46 -14.24 -10.42
CA ILE A 64 -15.53 -13.58 -9.10
C ILE A 64 -14.31 -13.92 -8.24
N TYR A 65 -13.97 -15.19 -8.05
CA TYR A 65 -12.85 -15.55 -7.18
C TYR A 65 -11.47 -15.33 -7.83
N SER A 66 -11.41 -15.02 -9.10
CA SER A 66 -10.15 -14.65 -9.77
C SER A 66 -9.75 -13.19 -9.52
N ILE A 67 -10.71 -12.29 -9.28
CA ILE A 67 -10.49 -10.84 -9.14
C ILE A 67 -9.47 -10.49 -8.05
N PRO A 68 -9.56 -10.98 -6.80
CA PRO A 68 -8.60 -10.63 -5.75
C PRO A 68 -7.17 -11.08 -6.10
N LEU A 69 -7.05 -12.21 -6.78
CA LEU A 69 -5.76 -12.75 -7.20
C LEU A 69 -5.16 -11.98 -8.39
N GLN A 70 -6.00 -11.44 -9.29
CA GLN A 70 -5.56 -10.54 -10.34
C GLN A 70 -5.07 -9.21 -9.76
N ILE A 71 -5.78 -8.65 -8.77
CA ILE A 71 -5.35 -7.44 -8.05
C ILE A 71 -3.98 -7.68 -7.38
N LYS A 72 -3.81 -8.83 -6.70
CA LYS A 72 -2.52 -9.25 -6.14
C LYS A 72 -1.44 -9.29 -7.22
N GLY A 73 -1.74 -9.89 -8.38
CA GLY A 73 -0.82 -9.97 -9.51
C GLY A 73 -0.32 -8.60 -9.95
N LEU A 74 -1.24 -7.67 -10.21
CA LEU A 74 -0.92 -6.30 -10.61
C LEU A 74 -0.08 -5.56 -9.55
N ARG A 75 -0.40 -5.74 -8.27
CA ARG A 75 0.41 -5.15 -7.19
C ARG A 75 1.80 -5.74 -7.09
N ASN A 76 1.95 -7.03 -7.29
CA ASN A 76 3.25 -7.69 -7.33
C ASN A 76 4.10 -7.22 -8.53
N GLU A 77 3.48 -7.01 -9.69
CA GLU A 77 4.16 -6.40 -10.85
C GLU A 77 4.62 -4.98 -10.54
N TYR A 78 3.75 -4.15 -9.94
CA TYR A 78 4.12 -2.82 -9.48
C TYR A 78 5.29 -2.87 -8.48
N ALA A 79 5.20 -3.71 -7.45
CA ALA A 79 6.26 -3.89 -6.47
C ALA A 79 7.58 -4.34 -7.13
N LYS A 80 7.51 -5.23 -8.11
CA LYS A 80 8.67 -5.68 -8.87
C LYS A 80 9.32 -4.55 -9.64
N VAL A 81 8.53 -3.72 -10.34
CA VAL A 81 9.05 -2.56 -11.09
C VAL A 81 9.81 -1.63 -10.15
N ILE A 82 9.18 -1.21 -9.04
CA ILE A 82 9.82 -0.33 -8.06
C ILE A 82 11.09 -0.96 -7.46
N ASN A 83 11.03 -2.22 -7.04
CA ASN A 83 12.17 -2.91 -6.43
C ASN A 83 13.32 -3.20 -7.41
N THR A 84 13.08 -3.11 -8.72
CA THR A 84 14.13 -3.29 -9.75
C THR A 84 14.68 -1.98 -10.28
N GLU A 85 14.02 -0.84 -9.98
CA GLU A 85 14.45 0.49 -10.43
C GLU A 85 15.84 0.82 -9.89
N GLU A 86 16.76 1.16 -10.81
CA GLU A 86 18.16 1.45 -10.44
C GLU A 86 18.31 2.73 -9.61
N SER A 87 17.39 3.69 -9.77
CA SER A 87 17.36 4.92 -8.97
C SER A 87 17.22 4.66 -7.46
N PHE A 88 16.67 3.50 -7.08
CA PHE A 88 16.54 3.06 -5.67
C PHE A 88 17.63 2.09 -5.23
N LYS A 89 18.57 1.72 -6.11
CA LYS A 89 19.67 0.81 -5.81
C LYS A 89 20.99 1.56 -5.69
N GLY A 90 21.86 1.05 -4.84
CA GLY A 90 23.23 1.58 -4.73
C GLY A 90 23.37 2.77 -3.80
N HIS A 91 22.30 3.18 -3.12
CA HIS A 91 22.33 4.16 -2.04
C HIS A 91 22.44 3.45 -0.67
N GLU A 92 22.90 4.18 0.34
CA GLU A 92 22.90 3.70 1.74
C GLU A 92 21.50 3.30 2.23
N ILE A 93 20.46 3.75 1.51
CA ILE A 93 19.05 3.52 1.80
C ILE A 93 18.46 2.65 0.69
N GLU A 94 17.89 1.52 1.07
CA GLU A 94 17.10 0.66 0.19
C GLU A 94 15.62 0.95 0.37
N PHE A 95 14.93 1.18 -0.74
CA PHE A 95 13.48 1.29 -0.78
C PHE A 95 12.89 -0.02 -1.31
N LYS A 96 12.01 -0.64 -0.53
CA LYS A 96 11.36 -1.91 -0.88
C LYS A 96 9.85 -1.78 -0.83
N VAL A 97 9.19 -2.37 -1.80
CA VAL A 97 7.73 -2.49 -1.85
C VAL A 97 7.36 -3.96 -1.66
N GLU A 98 6.51 -4.22 -0.70
CA GLU A 98 5.95 -5.55 -0.41
C GLU A 98 4.43 -5.52 -0.54
N VAL A 99 3.86 -6.68 -0.84
CA VAL A 99 2.41 -6.85 -0.98
C VAL A 99 1.92 -7.92 0.01
N PRO A 100 1.92 -7.63 1.33
CA PRO A 100 1.53 -8.59 2.33
C PRO A 100 0.03 -8.89 2.29
N PHE A 101 -0.32 -10.14 2.58
CA PHE A 101 -1.68 -10.60 2.80
C PHE A 101 -2.17 -10.19 4.21
N LYS A 102 -3.37 -9.60 4.30
CA LYS A 102 -4.01 -9.18 5.56
C LYS A 102 -4.63 -10.38 6.29
N LYS A 103 -3.79 -11.34 6.68
CA LYS A 103 -4.22 -12.61 7.26
C LYS A 103 -5.17 -12.44 8.44
N GLU A 104 -4.81 -11.61 9.42
CA GLU A 104 -5.57 -11.45 10.66
C GLU A 104 -6.95 -10.84 10.40
N GLU A 105 -7.01 -9.84 9.53
CA GLU A 105 -8.26 -9.20 9.12
C GLU A 105 -9.15 -10.19 8.36
N PHE A 106 -8.58 -10.94 7.42
CA PHE A 106 -9.30 -11.98 6.68
C PHE A 106 -9.88 -13.04 7.60
N LEU A 107 -9.08 -13.58 8.52
CA LEU A 107 -9.54 -14.59 9.46
C LEU A 107 -10.63 -14.05 10.39
N LYS A 108 -10.50 -12.80 10.84
CA LYS A 108 -11.53 -12.13 11.65
C LYS A 108 -12.84 -11.96 10.87
N THR A 109 -12.78 -11.67 9.58
CA THR A 109 -13.97 -11.60 8.72
C THR A 109 -14.64 -12.97 8.64
N LEU A 110 -13.89 -14.04 8.41
CA LEU A 110 -14.43 -15.40 8.41
C LEU A 110 -15.07 -15.76 9.77
N GLU A 111 -14.48 -15.33 10.90
CA GLU A 111 -15.07 -15.50 12.21
C GLU A 111 -16.39 -14.76 12.37
N THR A 112 -16.53 -13.60 11.73
CA THR A 112 -17.74 -12.79 11.77
C THR A 112 -18.86 -13.43 10.96
N ASP A 113 -18.55 -14.00 9.82
CA ASP A 113 -19.49 -14.49 8.82
C ASP A 113 -19.99 -15.90 9.09
N PHE A 114 -19.11 -16.78 9.55
CA PHE A 114 -19.39 -18.20 9.67
C PHE A 114 -19.49 -18.72 11.10
N VAL A 115 -20.21 -19.83 11.26
CA VAL A 115 -20.19 -20.63 12.47
C VAL A 115 -18.91 -21.47 12.50
N ILE A 116 -17.79 -20.86 12.94
CA ILE A 116 -16.44 -21.44 12.88
C ILE A 116 -16.28 -22.73 13.72
N ARG A 117 -17.20 -22.99 14.67
CA ARG A 117 -17.17 -24.19 15.50
C ARG A 117 -17.73 -25.43 14.80
N SER A 118 -18.41 -25.26 13.68
CA SER A 118 -18.97 -26.39 12.91
C SER A 118 -17.87 -27.29 12.36
N VAL A 119 -18.11 -28.60 12.33
CA VAL A 119 -17.16 -29.57 11.81
C VAL A 119 -16.90 -29.33 10.32
N LYS A 120 -17.93 -28.95 9.58
CA LYS A 120 -17.84 -28.65 8.15
C LYS A 120 -16.94 -27.46 7.88
N PHE A 121 -17.04 -26.38 8.69
CA PHE A 121 -16.15 -25.24 8.57
C PHE A 121 -14.69 -25.62 8.85
N LYS A 122 -14.42 -26.29 9.97
CA LYS A 122 -13.06 -26.72 10.36
C LYS A 122 -12.39 -27.64 9.33
N ASN A 123 -13.18 -28.47 8.65
CA ASN A 123 -12.68 -29.34 7.58
C ASN A 123 -12.40 -28.56 6.29
N THR A 124 -13.04 -27.42 6.10
CA THR A 124 -12.84 -26.56 4.93
C THR A 124 -11.75 -25.52 5.17
N ILE A 125 -11.78 -24.84 6.30
CA ILE A 125 -10.87 -23.74 6.64
C ILE A 125 -10.21 -24.05 7.98
N LYS A 126 -8.91 -24.31 7.94
CA LYS A 126 -8.09 -24.52 9.13
C LYS A 126 -7.53 -23.18 9.60
N MET A 127 -8.27 -22.46 10.44
CA MET A 127 -7.93 -21.10 10.88
C MET A 127 -6.50 -21.00 11.44
N ASP A 128 -6.10 -21.93 12.29
CA ASP A 128 -4.79 -21.91 12.97
C ASP A 128 -3.61 -22.02 12.01
N SER A 129 -3.76 -22.77 10.91
CA SER A 129 -2.72 -22.99 9.90
C SER A 129 -2.97 -22.25 8.59
N PHE A 130 -3.95 -21.35 8.54
CA PHE A 130 -4.23 -20.58 7.33
C PHE A 130 -3.06 -19.61 7.04
N SER A 131 -2.61 -19.63 5.81
CA SER A 131 -1.53 -18.76 5.31
C SER A 131 -1.94 -18.12 3.99
N GLU A 132 -1.13 -17.20 3.50
CA GLU A 132 -1.33 -16.59 2.18
C GLU A 132 -1.41 -17.63 1.06
N GLU A 133 -0.65 -18.73 1.16
CA GLU A 133 -0.66 -19.82 0.18
C GLU A 133 -2.03 -20.52 0.07
N ASN A 134 -2.80 -20.50 1.17
CA ASN A 134 -4.14 -21.03 1.19
C ASN A 134 -5.18 -20.09 0.56
N TYR A 135 -4.87 -18.80 0.39
CA TYR A 135 -5.72 -17.85 -0.33
C TYR A 135 -5.41 -17.93 -1.84
N ASN A 136 -5.91 -18.98 -2.47
CA ASN A 136 -5.70 -19.28 -3.89
C ASN A 136 -7.02 -19.66 -4.58
N THR A 137 -6.98 -19.76 -5.90
CA THR A 137 -8.15 -20.08 -6.75
C THR A 137 -8.89 -21.33 -6.31
N GLU A 138 -8.16 -22.41 -6.00
CA GLU A 138 -8.77 -23.70 -5.64
C GLU A 138 -9.48 -23.61 -4.29
N LYS A 139 -8.86 -22.95 -3.32
CA LYS A 139 -9.43 -22.79 -1.99
C LYS A 139 -10.63 -21.84 -1.99
N LEU A 140 -10.54 -20.74 -2.73
CA LEU A 140 -11.68 -19.82 -2.88
C LEU A 140 -12.86 -20.50 -3.55
N LYS A 141 -12.61 -21.28 -4.61
CA LYS A 141 -13.62 -22.10 -5.26
C LYS A 141 -14.29 -23.06 -4.28
N GLU A 142 -13.49 -23.81 -3.50
CA GLU A 142 -14.00 -24.74 -2.49
C GLU A 142 -14.92 -24.04 -1.47
N ILE A 143 -14.50 -22.88 -0.96
CA ILE A 143 -15.27 -22.11 0.03
C ILE A 143 -16.59 -21.63 -0.59
N ILE A 144 -16.54 -21.06 -1.78
CA ILE A 144 -17.72 -20.51 -2.45
C ILE A 144 -18.72 -21.62 -2.81
N GLU A 145 -18.27 -22.74 -3.36
CA GLU A 145 -19.13 -23.89 -3.67
C GLU A 145 -19.81 -24.45 -2.42
N LYS A 146 -19.07 -24.55 -1.31
CA LYS A 146 -19.64 -25.01 -0.04
C LYS A 146 -20.59 -23.98 0.59
N LEU A 147 -20.34 -22.71 0.39
CA LEU A 147 -21.26 -21.64 0.80
C LEU A 147 -22.57 -21.71 0.02
N LEU A 148 -22.50 -21.77 -1.30
CA LEU A 148 -23.67 -21.82 -2.19
C LEU A 148 -24.52 -23.09 -1.99
N SER A 149 -23.87 -24.22 -1.69
CA SER A 149 -24.58 -25.48 -1.39
C SER A 149 -25.18 -25.51 0.02
N GLY A 150 -24.98 -24.50 0.86
CA GLY A 150 -25.41 -24.49 2.27
C GLY A 150 -24.60 -25.42 3.16
N ALA A 151 -23.46 -25.92 2.70
CA ALA A 151 -22.60 -26.79 3.49
C ALA A 151 -21.85 -26.01 4.59
N LEU A 152 -21.58 -24.72 4.39
CA LEU A 152 -21.04 -23.84 5.41
C LEU A 152 -22.18 -23.09 6.10
N GLU A 153 -22.21 -23.17 7.44
CA GLU A 153 -23.19 -22.49 8.25
C GLU A 153 -22.83 -21.01 8.43
N ILE A 154 -23.70 -20.12 7.99
CA ILE A 154 -23.54 -18.67 8.14
C ILE A 154 -24.17 -18.18 9.43
N LYS A 155 -23.63 -17.12 10.03
CA LYS A 155 -24.20 -16.52 11.22
C LYS A 155 -25.46 -15.72 10.92
N VAL A 156 -26.32 -15.57 11.91
CA VAL A 156 -27.54 -14.76 11.83
C VAL A 156 -27.19 -13.31 11.49
N GLY A 157 -27.90 -12.74 10.54
CA GLY A 157 -27.68 -11.36 10.08
C GLY A 157 -26.76 -11.23 8.85
N HIS A 158 -26.14 -12.33 8.39
CA HIS A 158 -25.34 -12.37 7.19
C HIS A 158 -26.10 -13.03 6.04
N SER A 159 -25.81 -12.60 4.82
CA SER A 159 -26.32 -13.19 3.58
C SER A 159 -25.19 -13.82 2.77
N ILE A 160 -25.54 -14.75 1.88
CA ILE A 160 -24.55 -15.31 0.94
C ILE A 160 -23.86 -14.21 0.14
N GLU A 161 -24.62 -13.20 -0.29
CA GLU A 161 -24.09 -12.07 -1.07
C GLU A 161 -23.06 -11.25 -0.26
N SER A 162 -23.35 -10.93 1.03
CA SER A 162 -22.42 -10.21 1.88
C SER A 162 -21.13 -11.00 2.06
N ILE A 163 -21.23 -12.30 2.34
CA ILE A 163 -20.07 -13.16 2.55
C ILE A 163 -19.24 -13.33 1.28
N LEU A 164 -19.88 -13.44 0.11
CA LEU A 164 -19.16 -13.48 -1.16
C LEU A 164 -18.38 -12.18 -1.40
N ARG A 165 -18.95 -11.03 -1.04
CA ARG A 165 -18.26 -9.73 -1.12
C ARG A 165 -17.06 -9.72 -0.18
N ASP A 166 -17.25 -10.13 1.06
CA ASP A 166 -16.22 -10.13 2.10
C ASP A 166 -15.06 -11.09 1.78
N ILE A 167 -15.35 -12.29 1.27
CA ILE A 167 -14.30 -13.24 0.84
C ILE A 167 -13.48 -12.71 -0.33
N ASN A 168 -14.11 -11.97 -1.24
CA ASN A 168 -13.48 -11.42 -2.44
C ASN A 168 -13.05 -9.95 -2.29
N ASP A 169 -12.98 -9.45 -1.07
CA ASP A 169 -12.46 -8.11 -0.79
C ASP A 169 -10.94 -8.04 -1.03
N ASP A 170 -10.41 -6.85 -0.94
CA ASP A 170 -8.99 -6.58 -1.13
C ASP A 170 -8.16 -6.94 0.11
N TRP A 171 -7.73 -8.19 0.16
CA TRP A 171 -6.94 -8.75 1.25
C TRP A 171 -5.43 -8.55 1.11
N TYR A 172 -4.98 -7.78 0.13
CA TYR A 172 -3.57 -7.43 -0.06
C TYR A 172 -3.37 -5.94 0.11
N ASN A 173 -2.25 -5.57 0.71
CA ASN A 173 -1.88 -4.17 0.88
C ASN A 173 -0.55 -3.89 0.18
N ILE A 174 -0.30 -2.65 -0.19
CA ILE A 174 1.04 -2.22 -0.60
C ILE A 174 1.72 -1.65 0.63
N LYS A 175 2.84 -2.24 1.03
CA LYS A 175 3.66 -1.76 2.15
C LYS A 175 5.01 -1.30 1.62
N TYR A 176 5.30 -0.02 1.85
CA TYR A 176 6.59 0.56 1.57
C TYR A 176 7.51 0.35 2.76
N LYS A 177 8.69 -0.18 2.52
CA LYS A 177 9.75 -0.36 3.52
C LYS A 177 10.96 0.44 3.13
N VAL A 178 11.53 1.14 4.07
CA VAL A 178 12.80 1.83 3.95
C VAL A 178 13.78 1.14 4.89
N VAL A 179 14.90 0.72 4.35
CA VAL A 179 15.94 0.00 5.06
C VAL A 179 17.26 0.76 4.91
N MET A 180 17.95 1.01 6.01
CA MET A 180 19.30 1.56 6.04
C MET A 180 20.15 0.74 7.03
N ASP A 181 21.36 0.35 6.65
CA ASP A 181 22.26 -0.50 7.46
C ASP A 181 21.60 -1.83 7.91
N ASN A 182 20.76 -2.43 7.07
CA ASN A 182 19.92 -3.62 7.36
C ASN A 182 18.82 -3.41 8.42
N ASP A 183 18.63 -2.22 8.93
CA ASP A 183 17.54 -1.88 9.83
C ASP A 183 16.33 -1.31 9.07
N ASN A 184 15.13 -1.78 9.39
CA ASN A 184 13.91 -1.17 8.90
C ASN A 184 13.66 0.15 9.63
N ILE A 185 13.21 1.18 8.92
CA ILE A 185 12.87 2.49 9.49
C ILE A 185 11.93 2.38 10.71
N ASP A 186 11.04 1.38 10.74
CA ASP A 186 10.08 1.20 11.84
C ASP A 186 10.76 0.99 13.21
N VAL A 187 11.94 0.37 13.24
CA VAL A 187 12.68 0.05 14.47
C VAL A 187 13.80 1.03 14.80
N MET A 188 14.06 2.01 13.94
CA MET A 188 15.07 3.04 14.15
C MET A 188 14.67 4.05 15.23
N SER A 189 15.67 4.71 15.85
CA SER A 189 15.44 5.85 16.72
C SER A 189 14.76 7.02 15.97
N PRO A 190 14.07 7.93 16.66
CA PRO A 190 13.44 9.09 16.02
C PRO A 190 14.42 9.91 15.16
N GLY A 191 15.61 10.18 15.67
CA GLY A 191 16.64 10.93 14.94
C GLY A 191 17.12 10.18 13.69
N LYS A 192 17.41 8.88 13.80
CA LYS A 192 17.80 8.08 12.63
C LYS A 192 16.69 8.04 11.58
N LYS A 193 15.42 7.97 12.01
CA LYS A 193 14.26 8.09 11.09
C LYS A 193 14.24 9.42 10.35
N ALA A 194 14.43 10.52 11.06
CA ALA A 194 14.45 11.86 10.48
C ALA A 194 15.58 11.99 9.43
N LEU A 195 16.78 11.50 9.76
CA LEU A 195 17.91 11.52 8.84
C LEU A 195 17.66 10.66 7.58
N VAL A 196 17.10 9.45 7.74
CA VAL A 196 16.75 8.59 6.62
C VAL A 196 15.73 9.26 5.71
N LEU A 197 14.70 9.87 6.29
CA LEU A 197 13.68 10.59 5.52
C LEU A 197 14.28 11.81 4.81
N LEU A 198 15.17 12.57 5.46
CA LEU A 198 15.87 13.70 4.85
C LEU A 198 16.71 13.23 3.65
N LYS A 199 17.51 12.18 3.82
CA LYS A 199 18.32 11.59 2.74
C LYS A 199 17.42 11.14 1.58
N LEU A 200 16.32 10.44 1.85
CA LEU A 200 15.35 9.99 0.85
C LEU A 200 14.74 11.15 0.08
N LEU A 201 14.23 12.16 0.78
CA LEU A 201 13.60 13.32 0.15
C LEU A 201 14.55 14.06 -0.80
N ILE A 202 15.84 14.15 -0.40
CA ILE A 202 16.85 14.81 -1.23
C ILE A 202 17.30 13.93 -2.40
N ASP A 203 17.47 12.63 -2.18
CA ASP A 203 17.93 11.68 -3.21
C ASP A 203 16.84 11.42 -4.27
N LEU A 204 15.57 11.38 -3.88
CA LEU A 204 14.45 11.17 -4.81
C LEU A 204 13.97 12.44 -5.50
N ALA A 205 14.42 13.62 -5.05
CA ALA A 205 14.01 14.87 -5.68
C ALA A 205 14.67 15.06 -7.05
N GLU A 206 13.89 14.97 -8.11
CA GLU A 206 14.34 15.26 -9.49
C GLU A 206 14.72 16.74 -9.68
N SER A 207 14.15 17.62 -8.88
CA SER A 207 14.38 19.06 -8.93
C SER A 207 15.80 19.42 -8.46
N LYS A 208 16.46 20.31 -9.19
CA LYS A 208 17.75 20.91 -8.80
C LYS A 208 17.62 22.27 -8.09
N CYS A 209 16.41 22.62 -7.65
CA CYS A 209 16.21 23.83 -6.87
C CYS A 209 17.02 23.81 -5.57
N PRO A 210 17.35 24.99 -4.99
CA PRO A 210 17.97 25.08 -3.68
C PRO A 210 17.16 24.33 -2.62
N ILE A 211 17.84 23.68 -1.68
CA ILE A 211 17.23 23.00 -0.55
C ILE A 211 17.47 23.85 0.70
N LEU A 212 16.39 24.09 1.45
CA LEU A 212 16.44 24.71 2.77
C LEU A 212 16.23 23.60 3.82
N ILE A 213 17.15 23.49 4.76
CA ILE A 213 17.13 22.52 5.84
C ILE A 213 17.20 23.28 7.16
N ASP A 214 16.20 23.09 8.01
CA ASP A 214 16.15 23.72 9.32
C ASP A 214 16.48 22.71 10.40
N GLN A 215 17.54 22.97 11.15
CA GLN A 215 18.02 22.22 12.30
C GLN A 215 18.07 20.68 12.08
N PRO A 216 18.79 20.19 11.07
CA PRO A 216 18.82 18.74 10.77
C PRO A 216 19.46 17.90 11.88
N GLU A 217 20.13 18.53 12.83
CA GLU A 217 20.83 17.89 13.94
C GLU A 217 19.98 17.69 15.21
N ASP A 218 18.79 18.29 15.33
CA ASP A 218 18.06 18.38 16.60
C ASP A 218 17.77 17.03 17.26
N ASP A 219 17.41 16.01 16.48
CA ASP A 219 17.10 14.67 16.99
C ASP A 219 18.26 13.68 16.82
N LEU A 220 19.44 14.16 16.36
CA LEU A 220 20.61 13.32 16.10
C LEU A 220 21.60 13.35 17.26
N ASP A 221 22.18 12.18 17.55
CA ASP A 221 23.37 12.15 18.39
C ASP A 221 24.60 12.70 17.64
N ASN A 222 25.60 13.13 18.37
CA ASN A 222 26.81 13.72 17.79
C ASN A 222 27.51 12.80 16.79
N ARG A 223 27.46 11.49 16.99
CA ARG A 223 28.07 10.53 16.07
C ARG A 223 27.34 10.50 14.74
N SER A 224 26.01 10.43 14.76
CA SER A 224 25.19 10.48 13.54
C SER A 224 25.37 11.79 12.78
N VAL A 225 25.54 12.92 13.49
CA VAL A 225 25.88 14.21 12.86
C VAL A 225 27.20 14.11 12.09
N PHE A 226 28.27 13.60 12.73
CA PHE A 226 29.59 13.53 12.11
C PHE A 226 29.72 12.44 11.05
N ASP A 227 29.21 11.25 11.33
CA ASP A 227 29.45 10.08 10.49
C ASP A 227 28.46 9.99 9.30
N GLU A 228 27.28 10.60 9.44
CA GLU A 228 26.21 10.44 8.44
C GLU A 228 25.71 11.77 7.84
N LEU A 229 25.29 12.76 8.66
CA LEU A 229 24.69 14.01 8.16
C LEU A 229 25.71 14.85 7.39
N ILE A 230 26.87 15.12 8.01
CA ILE A 230 27.91 15.96 7.43
C ILE A 230 28.42 15.39 6.08
N PRO A 231 28.81 14.12 5.97
CA PRO A 231 29.23 13.53 4.69
C PRO A 231 28.11 13.60 3.63
N PHE A 232 26.86 13.45 4.02
CA PHE A 232 25.72 13.56 3.11
C PHE A 232 25.59 14.99 2.57
N ILE A 233 25.61 16.02 3.42
CA ILE A 233 25.55 17.43 2.99
C ILE A 233 26.74 17.76 2.08
N ARG A 234 27.96 17.34 2.43
CA ARG A 234 29.18 17.52 1.61
C ARG A 234 29.07 16.92 0.21
N ARG A 235 28.42 15.78 0.09
CA ARG A 235 28.19 15.14 -1.20
C ARG A 235 27.15 15.94 -2.00
N LYS A 236 26.03 16.28 -1.36
CA LYS A 236 24.89 16.92 -2.04
C LYS A 236 25.09 18.38 -2.41
N LYS A 237 25.92 19.12 -1.68
CA LYS A 237 26.27 20.52 -2.04
C LYS A 237 26.98 20.63 -3.39
N LYS A 238 27.60 19.54 -3.89
CA LYS A 238 28.21 19.50 -5.22
C LYS A 238 27.18 19.37 -6.36
N GLU A 239 25.97 18.92 -6.04
CA GLU A 239 24.90 18.70 -6.99
C GLU A 239 23.91 19.87 -7.07
N ARG A 240 23.70 20.58 -5.93
CA ARG A 240 22.75 21.69 -5.79
C ARG A 240 23.10 22.59 -4.60
N GLN A 241 22.56 23.80 -4.60
CA GLN A 241 22.67 24.69 -3.45
C GLN A 241 21.92 24.12 -2.24
N ILE A 242 22.58 24.11 -1.09
CA ILE A 242 21.98 23.72 0.20
C ILE A 242 22.13 24.89 1.17
N ILE A 243 21.04 25.29 1.79
CA ILE A 243 20.98 26.32 2.81
C ILE A 243 20.57 25.63 4.11
N VAL A 244 21.44 25.61 5.08
CA VAL A 244 21.21 24.97 6.38
C VAL A 244 21.07 26.03 7.44
N VAL A 245 20.00 25.99 8.23
CA VAL A 245 19.86 26.75 9.47
C VAL A 245 20.25 25.79 10.59
N THR A 246 21.24 26.16 11.41
CA THR A 246 21.75 25.32 12.49
C THR A 246 22.27 26.15 13.64
N HIS A 247 22.16 25.64 14.85
CA HIS A 247 22.83 26.18 16.02
C HIS A 247 24.09 25.36 16.39
N ASN A 248 24.40 24.31 15.62
CA ASN A 248 25.53 23.45 15.84
C ASN A 248 26.71 23.83 14.92
N ALA A 249 27.70 24.52 15.48
CA ALA A 249 28.88 24.94 14.74
C ALA A 249 29.66 23.76 14.11
N ASN A 250 29.55 22.54 14.64
CA ASN A 250 30.15 21.37 14.03
C ASN A 250 29.56 21.04 12.66
N VAL A 251 28.26 21.30 12.46
CA VAL A 251 27.62 21.12 11.13
C VAL A 251 28.21 22.11 10.14
N VAL A 252 28.39 23.37 10.55
CA VAL A 252 28.95 24.42 9.69
C VAL A 252 30.38 24.08 9.26
N LEU A 253 31.24 23.76 10.23
CA LEU A 253 32.65 23.40 10.00
C LEU A 253 32.78 22.09 9.22
N GLY A 254 32.00 21.08 9.65
CA GLY A 254 32.06 19.75 9.07
C GLY A 254 31.52 19.71 7.64
N ALA A 255 30.47 20.46 7.34
CA ALA A 255 29.92 20.52 5.98
C ALA A 255 30.76 21.37 5.02
N ASP A 256 31.79 22.09 5.52
CA ASP A 256 32.65 22.92 4.70
C ASP A 256 31.83 23.98 3.93
N ALA A 257 31.14 24.84 4.68
CA ALA A 257 30.23 25.83 4.13
C ALA A 257 31.03 26.93 3.39
N GLU A 258 30.62 27.28 2.16
CA GLU A 258 31.21 28.35 1.35
C GLU A 258 30.85 29.73 1.86
N GLU A 259 29.64 29.88 2.40
CA GLU A 259 29.16 31.13 3.00
C GLU A 259 28.48 30.83 4.33
N ILE A 260 28.79 31.64 5.35
CA ILE A 260 28.24 31.54 6.68
C ILE A 260 27.54 32.87 7.00
N ILE A 261 26.27 32.75 7.42
CA ILE A 261 25.46 33.87 7.84
C ILE A 261 25.24 33.74 9.34
N ILE A 262 25.90 34.57 10.13
CA ILE A 262 25.67 34.68 11.57
C ILE A 262 24.40 35.54 11.77
N ALA A 263 23.45 35.01 12.52
CA ALA A 263 22.23 35.70 12.90
C ALA A 263 22.22 35.96 14.41
N ASN A 264 21.94 37.17 14.80
CA ASN A 264 21.79 37.57 16.21
C ASN A 264 20.42 38.21 16.43
N GLN A 265 19.73 37.78 17.47
CA GLN A 265 18.51 38.44 17.95
C GLN A 265 18.76 39.07 19.29
N THR A 266 18.54 40.37 19.36
CA THR A 266 18.67 41.16 20.57
C THR A 266 17.47 40.97 21.48
N GLY A 267 17.67 40.42 22.67
CA GLY A 267 16.63 40.33 23.70
C GLY A 267 16.43 41.65 24.46
N SER A 268 15.42 41.71 25.32
CA SER A 268 15.06 42.88 26.11
C SER A 268 16.17 43.38 27.05
N LYS A 269 17.16 42.54 27.34
CA LYS A 269 18.32 42.87 28.21
C LYS A 269 19.60 43.15 27.44
N SER A 270 19.55 43.18 26.11
CA SER A 270 20.73 43.41 25.28
C SER A 270 21.13 44.88 25.28
N GLU A 271 22.42 45.15 25.20
CA GLU A 271 22.98 46.47 25.08
C GLU A 271 22.67 47.14 23.74
N ASN A 272 22.47 46.34 22.68
CA ASN A 272 22.16 46.84 21.33
C ASN A 272 20.65 46.94 21.12
N LYS A 273 20.06 48.03 21.63
CA LYS A 273 18.61 48.28 21.54
C LYS A 273 18.15 48.79 20.18
N GLU A 274 19.03 49.27 19.33
CA GLU A 274 18.70 49.89 18.04
C GLU A 274 18.46 48.88 16.93
N LYS A 275 19.12 47.68 17.00
CA LYS A 275 19.00 46.63 16.02
C LYS A 275 18.45 45.36 16.66
N ARG A 276 17.17 45.08 16.42
CA ARG A 276 16.52 43.87 16.96
C ARG A 276 17.06 42.57 16.34
N PHE A 277 17.39 42.64 15.07
CA PHE A 277 18.01 41.53 14.33
C PHE A 277 19.24 42.05 13.60
N GLU A 278 20.33 41.30 13.69
CA GLU A 278 21.56 41.59 12.99
C GLU A 278 21.97 40.31 12.22
N TYR A 279 22.50 40.51 11.03
CA TYR A 279 23.05 39.46 10.21
C TYR A 279 24.41 39.87 9.70
N ARG A 280 25.36 38.91 9.72
CA ARG A 280 26.68 39.08 9.14
C ARG A 280 27.05 37.89 8.34
N SER A 281 27.38 38.08 7.08
CA SER A 281 27.83 36.99 6.17
C SER A 281 29.32 37.10 5.88
N GLY A 282 29.89 35.94 5.56
CA GLY A 282 31.29 35.84 5.11
C GLY A 282 31.80 34.41 5.08
N ALA A 283 33.02 34.25 4.59
CA ALA A 283 33.72 32.97 4.62
C ALA A 283 34.23 32.66 6.04
N ILE A 284 34.51 31.38 6.30
CA ILE A 284 34.99 30.90 7.60
C ILE A 284 36.34 31.51 7.97
N GLU A 285 37.15 31.85 6.97
CA GLU A 285 38.48 32.46 7.15
C GLU A 285 38.43 33.94 7.59
N ASN A 286 37.22 34.53 7.57
CA ASN A 286 37.08 35.93 8.01
C ASN A 286 37.21 35.99 9.53
N ASP A 287 38.34 36.52 10.01
CA ASP A 287 38.71 36.67 11.39
C ASP A 287 38.76 38.13 11.86
N ILE A 288 38.38 39.11 10.97
CA ILE A 288 38.55 40.55 11.20
C ILE A 288 37.21 41.18 11.55
N PRO A 289 37.18 42.11 12.56
CA PRO A 289 36.04 43.02 12.80
C PRO A 289 35.72 43.88 11.57
N ILE A 290 34.52 44.43 11.52
CA ILE A 290 34.18 45.43 10.51
C ILE A 290 34.55 46.81 11.05
N PHE A 291 35.31 47.58 10.27
CA PHE A 291 35.73 48.91 10.64
C PHE A 291 34.92 49.99 9.88
N ALA A 292 34.56 51.04 10.60
CA ALA A 292 33.99 52.26 10.03
C ALA A 292 35.06 53.05 9.28
N THR A 293 34.63 54.06 8.54
CA THR A 293 35.54 54.94 7.74
C THR A 293 36.56 55.73 8.59
N ASP A 294 36.28 55.91 9.86
CA ASP A 294 37.16 56.58 10.83
C ASP A 294 38.17 55.65 11.52
N GLY A 295 38.17 54.35 11.15
CA GLY A 295 39.03 53.34 11.72
C GLY A 295 38.54 52.74 13.03
N SER A 296 37.39 53.17 13.57
CA SER A 296 36.76 52.52 14.71
C SER A 296 36.01 51.25 14.29
N ILE A 297 35.74 50.35 15.23
CA ILE A 297 34.88 49.19 14.95
C ILE A 297 33.46 49.70 14.69
N GLU A 298 32.86 49.25 13.59
CA GLU A 298 31.49 49.59 13.24
C GLU A 298 30.49 49.11 14.33
N SER A 299 29.50 49.94 14.62
CA SER A 299 28.51 49.64 15.65
C SER A 299 27.69 48.38 15.31
N GLY A 300 27.52 47.50 16.29
CA GLY A 300 26.79 46.25 16.18
C GLY A 300 27.53 45.10 16.86
N ILE A 301 26.80 44.18 17.45
CA ILE A 301 27.38 43.04 18.19
C ILE A 301 28.17 42.14 17.23
N LEU A 302 27.62 41.92 16.04
CA LEU A 302 28.26 41.02 15.05
C LEU A 302 29.46 41.67 14.37
N ASN A 303 29.60 43.00 14.37
CA ASN A 303 30.70 43.69 13.72
C ASN A 303 31.98 43.70 14.55
N SER A 304 31.88 43.38 15.85
CA SER A 304 33.01 43.40 16.80
C SER A 304 34.01 42.23 16.64
N LYS A 305 33.61 41.16 15.96
CA LYS A 305 34.43 39.94 15.77
C LYS A 305 34.31 39.44 14.35
N GLY A 306 35.27 38.68 13.87
CA GLY A 306 35.18 37.97 12.60
C GLY A 306 34.21 36.76 12.63
N ILE A 307 33.88 36.20 11.47
CA ILE A 307 33.02 35.02 11.34
C ILE A 307 33.59 33.83 12.14
N GLN A 308 34.92 33.61 12.04
CA GLN A 308 35.59 32.55 12.76
C GLN A 308 35.39 32.63 14.28
N GLN A 309 35.56 33.83 14.86
CA GLN A 309 35.38 34.04 16.31
C GLN A 309 33.92 33.81 16.74
N HIS A 310 32.95 34.25 15.94
CA HIS A 310 31.54 33.98 16.22
C HIS A 310 31.21 32.48 16.21
N ILE A 311 31.76 31.71 15.25
CA ILE A 311 31.61 30.26 15.24
C ILE A 311 32.20 29.63 16.49
N CYS A 312 33.39 30.05 16.91
CA CYS A 312 34.02 29.57 18.15
C CYS A 312 33.19 29.90 19.40
N ASP A 313 32.53 31.05 19.44
CA ASP A 313 31.67 31.43 20.56
C ASP A 313 30.38 30.57 20.63
N ILE A 314 29.85 30.13 19.47
CA ILE A 314 28.65 29.27 19.37
C ILE A 314 28.98 27.81 19.70
N LEU A 315 30.23 27.37 19.45
CA LEU A 315 30.67 26.02 19.86
C LEU A 315 30.46 25.86 21.39
N GLU A 316 29.79 24.81 21.81
CA GLU A 316 29.42 24.53 23.20
C GLU A 316 30.55 24.75 24.20
N GLY A 317 30.47 25.88 24.89
CA GLY A 317 31.42 26.28 25.90
C GLY A 317 32.64 27.03 25.40
N GLY A 318 32.69 27.42 24.13
CA GLY A 318 33.76 28.25 23.54
C GLY A 318 35.15 27.63 23.64
N GLU A 319 36.15 28.38 23.20
CA GLU A 319 37.55 28.04 23.25
C GLU A 319 38.03 27.65 24.68
N ILE A 320 37.43 28.26 25.69
CA ILE A 320 37.74 28.00 27.12
C ILE A 320 37.30 26.58 27.54
N ALA A 321 36.19 26.08 27.07
CA ALA A 321 35.75 24.73 27.41
C ALA A 321 36.56 23.66 26.64
N PHE A 322 36.95 23.95 25.41
CA PHE A 322 37.87 23.12 24.65
C PHE A 322 39.24 23.03 25.30
N GLU A 323 39.84 24.16 25.71
CA GLU A 323 41.12 24.18 26.42
C GLU A 323 41.03 23.48 27.76
N LYS A 324 39.94 23.70 28.54
CA LYS A 324 39.74 22.98 29.81
C LYS A 324 39.64 21.45 29.61
N ARG A 325 38.98 20.98 28.56
CA ARG A 325 38.92 19.55 28.22
C ARG A 325 40.30 19.03 27.78
N LYS A 326 41.01 19.77 26.91
CA LYS A 326 42.36 19.44 26.47
C LYS A 326 43.30 19.30 27.64
N ASN A 327 43.27 20.27 28.56
CA ASN A 327 44.12 20.25 29.76
C ASN A 327 43.76 19.13 30.75
N LYS A 328 42.45 18.82 30.88
CA LYS A 328 41.98 17.76 31.78
C LYS A 328 42.32 16.35 31.28
N TYR A 329 42.23 16.12 30.00
CA TYR A 329 42.43 14.79 29.39
C TYR A 329 43.81 14.61 28.77
N ARG A 330 44.66 15.67 28.76
CA ARG A 330 46.03 15.67 28.21
C ARG A 330 46.08 15.18 26.75
N ILE A 331 45.09 15.59 25.94
CA ILE A 331 45.04 15.27 24.52
C ILE A 331 45.77 16.36 23.72
#